data_7af7b950fa97f6a53db8ca7a783086d3
#
_entry.id   7af7b950fa97f6a53db8ca7a783086d3
#
_cell.length_a   1.000
_cell.length_b   1.000
_cell.length_c   1.000
_cell.angle_alpha   90.00
_cell.angle_beta   90.00
_cell.angle_gamma   90.00
#
_symmetry.space_group_name_H-M   'P 1'
#
loop_
_entity.id
_entity.type
_entity.pdbx_description
1 polymer ?
#
loop_
_entity_poly.entity_id
_entity_poly.type
_entity_poly.pdbx_seq_one_letter_code
_entity_poly.pdbx_strand_id
1 'polypeptide(L)'
;MADDCSALGFEMDCGHAFSEKYGNAANDSEALDKIIDSVDNIPLLGSAIYSQWRYFNHWAYSGAEILEPQKRAWFILALSRLALLSGDNPFIFQGEPQKIRIISNCIGYDPCPEPEKEVEQRLTINADGQVWFSAYNFCDGFDHHKKARSQMCKIDKTTATNMLTSIARYFSDEYDELFATDIGDWVMEITNTEGNVYKFRGSLCADFAVDGIDLSDLVRETLGMDDLYVFDGKIGRASCRARV
;
A
#
# COMPACT_ATOMS: atom_id res chain seq x y z
N MET A 1 2.58 -16.59 1.37
CA MET A 1 2.83 -16.39 2.83
C MET A 1 3.47 -17.61 3.50
N ALA A 2 2.98 -18.84 3.34
CA ALA A 2 3.66 -20.04 3.90
C ALA A 2 5.07 -20.25 3.31
N ASP A 3 5.25 -20.02 2.02
CA ASP A 3 6.56 -20.13 1.34
C ASP A 3 7.52 -19.02 1.75
N ASP A 4 7.01 -17.81 2.05
CA ASP A 4 7.83 -16.68 2.50
C ASP A 4 8.35 -16.86 3.93
N CYS A 5 7.55 -17.49 4.82
CA CYS A 5 8.01 -17.80 6.18
C CYS A 5 9.13 -18.84 6.18
N SER A 6 9.12 -19.82 5.26
CA SER A 6 10.21 -20.80 5.14
C SER A 6 11.49 -20.17 4.58
N ALA A 7 11.37 -19.20 3.68
CA ALA A 7 12.49 -18.42 3.15
C ALA A 7 13.18 -17.53 4.20
N LEU A 8 12.46 -17.12 5.23
CA LEU A 8 12.98 -16.35 6.37
C LEU A 8 13.63 -17.24 7.44
N GLY A 9 13.73 -18.56 7.24
CA GLY A 9 14.40 -19.49 8.16
C GLY A 9 13.70 -19.74 9.48
N PHE A 10 12.37 -19.54 9.54
CA PHE A 10 11.57 -19.85 10.71
C PHE A 10 11.33 -21.36 10.80
N GLU A 11 11.98 -22.03 11.76
CA GLU A 11 11.72 -23.43 12.05
C GLU A 11 10.35 -23.60 12.75
N MET A 12 9.68 -24.72 12.48
CA MET A 12 8.30 -25.00 12.94
C MET A 12 8.12 -25.00 14.48
N ASP A 13 9.18 -25.09 15.25
CA ASP A 13 9.13 -25.14 16.72
C ASP A 13 8.96 -23.77 17.41
N CYS A 14 9.02 -22.70 16.66
CA CYS A 14 8.98 -21.35 17.21
C CYS A 14 7.60 -20.89 17.72
N GLY A 15 6.50 -21.49 17.27
CA GLY A 15 5.15 -21.16 17.78
C GLY A 15 4.97 -21.38 19.28
N HIS A 16 5.71 -22.30 19.86
CA HIS A 16 5.72 -22.55 21.30
C HIS A 16 6.44 -21.46 22.08
N ALA A 17 7.56 -20.94 21.55
CA ALA A 17 8.37 -19.94 22.25
C ALA A 17 7.63 -18.65 22.57
N PHE A 18 6.74 -18.19 21.66
CA PHE A 18 5.92 -17.01 21.92
C PHE A 18 4.85 -17.29 22.99
N SER A 19 4.16 -18.43 22.90
CA SER A 19 3.16 -18.84 23.89
C SER A 19 3.78 -19.12 25.25
N GLU A 20 4.97 -19.71 25.31
CA GLU A 20 5.72 -19.91 26.58
C GLU A 20 6.12 -18.57 27.21
N LYS A 21 6.56 -17.60 26.42
CA LYS A 21 7.01 -16.30 26.92
C LYS A 21 5.88 -15.42 27.41
N TYR A 22 4.77 -15.38 26.65
CA TYR A 22 3.67 -14.43 26.86
C TYR A 22 2.37 -15.06 27.38
N GLY A 23 2.28 -16.40 27.39
CA GLY A 23 1.19 -17.16 28.02
C GLY A 23 -0.20 -16.76 27.51
N ASN A 24 -1.13 -16.61 28.46
CA ASN A 24 -2.53 -16.28 28.18
C ASN A 24 -2.72 -14.86 27.59
N ALA A 25 -1.74 -13.97 27.74
CA ALA A 25 -1.80 -12.64 27.13
C ALA A 25 -1.83 -12.70 25.60
N ALA A 26 -1.38 -13.81 25.00
CA ALA A 26 -1.47 -14.06 23.57
C ALA A 26 -2.92 -14.22 23.04
N ASN A 27 -3.91 -14.34 23.92
CA ASN A 27 -5.34 -14.44 23.55
C ASN A 27 -6.12 -13.14 23.80
N ASP A 28 -5.48 -12.13 24.36
CA ASP A 28 -6.04 -10.81 24.66
C ASP A 28 -5.53 -9.79 23.61
N SER A 29 -6.42 -9.21 22.80
CA SER A 29 -6.05 -8.31 21.73
C SER A 29 -5.31 -7.05 22.19
N GLU A 30 -5.73 -6.43 23.31
CA GLU A 30 -5.03 -5.25 23.85
C GLU A 30 -3.65 -5.58 24.41
N ALA A 31 -3.53 -6.75 25.05
CA ALA A 31 -2.24 -7.22 25.54
C ALA A 31 -1.31 -7.60 24.39
N LEU A 32 -1.86 -8.19 23.31
CA LEU A 32 -1.12 -8.54 22.11
C LEU A 32 -0.55 -7.31 21.40
N ASP A 33 -1.31 -6.25 21.25
CA ASP A 33 -0.85 -5.02 20.61
C ASP A 33 0.35 -4.43 21.37
N LYS A 34 0.27 -4.38 22.70
CA LYS A 34 1.39 -3.90 23.54
C LYS A 34 2.61 -4.83 23.47
N ILE A 35 2.39 -6.13 23.35
CA ILE A 35 3.47 -7.11 23.22
C ILE A 35 4.16 -6.94 21.86
N ILE A 36 3.40 -6.78 20.77
CA ILE A 36 3.94 -6.60 19.42
C ILE A 36 4.80 -5.35 19.35
N ASP A 37 4.36 -4.26 19.94
CA ASP A 37 5.13 -3.01 19.99
C ASP A 37 6.46 -3.14 20.74
N SER A 38 6.51 -4.05 21.73
CA SER A 38 7.69 -4.29 22.55
C SER A 38 8.63 -5.37 22.02
N VAL A 39 8.21 -6.18 21.03
CA VAL A 39 9.02 -7.27 20.48
C VAL A 39 10.00 -6.72 19.45
N ASP A 40 11.29 -6.83 19.75
CA ASP A 40 12.41 -6.48 18.87
C ASP A 40 13.11 -7.70 18.25
N ASN A 41 12.61 -8.90 18.50
CA ASN A 41 13.18 -10.17 18.05
C ASN A 41 12.42 -10.72 16.83
N ILE A 42 13.04 -10.62 15.66
CA ILE A 42 12.47 -11.08 14.37
C ILE A 42 12.02 -12.56 14.41
N PRO A 43 12.84 -13.53 14.84
CA PRO A 43 12.43 -14.93 14.94
C PRO A 43 11.20 -15.13 15.83
N LEU A 44 11.13 -14.47 16.99
CA LEU A 44 10.02 -14.60 17.91
C LEU A 44 8.73 -14.04 17.34
N LEU A 45 8.79 -12.87 16.71
CA LEU A 45 7.64 -12.22 16.08
C LEU A 45 7.14 -13.02 14.87
N GLY A 46 8.04 -13.47 14.00
CA GLY A 46 7.70 -14.31 12.85
C GLY A 46 7.04 -15.63 13.26
N SER A 47 7.52 -16.22 14.35
CA SER A 47 6.89 -17.40 14.99
C SER A 47 5.48 -17.16 15.44
N ALA A 48 5.24 -16.05 16.12
CA ALA A 48 3.92 -15.68 16.59
C ALA A 48 2.95 -15.53 15.42
N ILE A 49 3.36 -14.81 14.37
CA ILE A 49 2.59 -14.61 13.15
C ILE A 49 2.26 -15.95 12.50
N TYR A 50 3.26 -16.81 12.30
CA TYR A 50 3.07 -18.12 11.68
C TYR A 50 2.15 -19.02 12.48
N SER A 51 2.31 -19.07 13.81
CA SER A 51 1.48 -19.87 14.71
C SER A 51 0.01 -19.44 14.65
N GLN A 52 -0.25 -18.13 14.71
CA GLN A 52 -1.61 -17.60 14.64
C GLN A 52 -2.22 -17.82 13.24
N TRP A 53 -1.47 -17.57 12.17
CA TRP A 53 -1.92 -17.85 10.82
C TRP A 53 -2.28 -19.31 10.62
N ARG A 54 -1.45 -20.24 11.10
CA ARG A 54 -1.70 -21.67 11.02
C ARG A 54 -2.94 -22.09 11.81
N TYR A 55 -3.15 -21.53 12.99
CA TYR A 55 -4.33 -21.77 13.80
C TYR A 55 -5.61 -21.37 13.07
N PHE A 56 -5.65 -20.20 12.46
CA PHE A 56 -6.83 -19.72 11.74
C PHE A 56 -7.05 -20.42 10.40
N ASN A 57 -6.00 -20.81 9.69
CA ASN A 57 -6.13 -21.49 8.39
C ASN A 57 -6.29 -23.00 8.48
N HIS A 58 -6.08 -23.62 9.64
CA HIS A 58 -6.25 -25.06 9.80
C HIS A 58 -7.69 -25.54 9.53
N TRP A 59 -8.67 -24.68 9.73
CA TRP A 59 -10.09 -24.95 9.54
C TRP A 59 -10.66 -24.35 8.26
N ALA A 60 -9.91 -23.54 7.54
CA ALA A 60 -10.34 -22.87 6.33
C ALA A 60 -9.71 -23.57 5.10
N TYR A 61 -10.46 -24.42 4.45
CA TYR A 61 -10.04 -25.20 3.28
C TYR A 61 -9.82 -24.39 2.00
N SER A 62 -10.00 -23.11 2.00
CA SER A 62 -9.89 -22.29 0.80
C SER A 62 -9.62 -20.84 1.18
N GLY A 63 -8.39 -20.38 1.12
CA GLY A 63 -8.00 -18.96 1.14
C GLY A 63 -8.92 -18.03 1.95
N ALA A 64 -9.45 -18.57 3.04
CA ALA A 64 -10.52 -17.92 3.75
C ALA A 64 -9.98 -16.64 4.36
N GLU A 65 -10.68 -15.60 4.09
CA GLU A 65 -10.58 -14.33 4.79
C GLU A 65 -10.49 -14.57 6.29
N ILE A 66 -9.59 -13.88 6.94
CA ILE A 66 -9.59 -13.79 8.39
C ILE A 66 -10.79 -12.95 8.75
N LEU A 67 -11.91 -13.61 9.07
CA LEU A 67 -13.25 -13.01 9.13
C LEU A 67 -13.45 -12.09 10.32
N GLU A 68 -12.62 -12.22 11.38
CA GLU A 68 -12.78 -11.40 12.57
C GLU A 68 -11.93 -10.13 12.49
N PRO A 69 -12.54 -8.92 12.48
CA PRO A 69 -11.83 -7.65 12.32
C PRO A 69 -10.68 -7.44 13.31
N GLN A 70 -10.86 -7.87 14.58
CA GLN A 70 -9.81 -7.75 15.61
C GLN A 70 -8.58 -8.60 15.30
N LYS A 71 -8.79 -9.82 14.80
CA LYS A 71 -7.68 -10.72 14.42
C LYS A 71 -6.96 -10.21 13.19
N ARG A 72 -7.70 -9.65 12.25
CA ARG A 72 -7.15 -9.04 11.06
C ARG A 72 -6.27 -7.85 11.40
N ALA A 73 -6.75 -6.94 12.26
CA ALA A 73 -5.98 -5.81 12.76
C ALA A 73 -4.68 -6.26 13.46
N TRP A 74 -4.74 -7.32 14.26
CA TRP A 74 -3.56 -7.90 14.89
C TRP A 74 -2.51 -8.36 13.87
N PHE A 75 -2.92 -9.06 12.81
CA PHE A 75 -1.97 -9.50 11.77
C PHE A 75 -1.31 -8.34 11.04
N ILE A 76 -2.07 -7.29 10.76
CA ILE A 76 -1.55 -6.08 10.11
C ILE A 76 -0.47 -5.42 10.98
N LEU A 77 -0.73 -5.24 12.27
CA LEU A 77 0.24 -4.69 13.22
C LEU A 77 1.49 -5.57 13.33
N ALA A 78 1.31 -6.88 13.51
CA ALA A 78 2.42 -7.82 13.65
C ALA A 78 3.29 -7.90 12.39
N LEU A 79 2.69 -7.95 11.22
CA LEU A 79 3.40 -7.97 9.93
C LEU A 79 4.09 -6.63 9.66
N SER A 80 3.45 -5.50 9.98
CA SER A 80 4.08 -4.18 9.89
C SER A 80 5.29 -4.07 10.79
N ARG A 81 5.19 -4.57 12.02
CA ARG A 81 6.32 -4.59 12.95
C ARG A 81 7.45 -5.49 12.47
N LEU A 82 7.12 -6.68 11.95
CA LEU A 82 8.10 -7.59 11.36
C LEU A 82 8.84 -6.94 10.19
N ALA A 83 8.11 -6.28 9.30
CA ALA A 83 8.69 -5.57 8.17
C ALA A 83 9.65 -4.47 8.62
N LEU A 84 9.27 -3.65 9.61
CA LEU A 84 10.15 -2.61 10.17
C LEU A 84 11.45 -3.20 10.75
N LEU A 85 11.36 -4.29 11.53
CA LEU A 85 12.51 -4.93 12.14
C LEU A 85 13.43 -5.61 11.11
N SER A 86 12.86 -6.10 10.01
CA SER A 86 13.60 -6.72 8.90
C SER A 86 14.21 -5.68 7.94
N GLY A 87 13.89 -4.40 8.11
CA GLY A 87 14.27 -3.35 7.16
C GLY A 87 13.44 -3.37 5.87
N ASP A 88 12.31 -4.08 5.90
CA ASP A 88 11.34 -4.14 4.81
C ASP A 88 10.25 -3.07 4.95
N ASN A 89 9.37 -3.00 3.96
CA ASN A 89 8.29 -2.04 3.94
C ASN A 89 7.14 -2.46 4.89
N PRO A 90 6.75 -1.61 5.86
CA PRO A 90 5.59 -1.87 6.69
C PRO A 90 4.27 -1.78 5.89
N PHE A 91 3.26 -2.54 6.32
CA PHE A 91 1.97 -2.66 5.63
C PHE A 91 1.08 -1.44 5.77
N ILE A 92 1.25 -0.66 6.83
CA ILE A 92 0.46 0.54 7.10
C ILE A 92 1.38 1.75 7.30
N PHE A 93 0.88 2.92 6.93
CA PHE A 93 1.59 4.17 7.15
C PHE A 93 1.54 4.59 8.63
N GLN A 94 2.63 5.13 9.13
CA GLN A 94 2.75 5.65 10.50
C GLN A 94 3.40 7.05 10.52
N GLY A 95 2.90 7.89 11.40
CA GLY A 95 3.41 9.25 11.59
C GLY A 95 2.75 10.29 10.68
N GLU A 96 3.38 11.46 10.57
CA GLU A 96 2.87 12.58 9.77
C GLU A 96 3.47 12.57 8.36
N PRO A 97 2.69 12.69 7.29
CA PRO A 97 3.18 12.63 5.94
C PRO A 97 3.94 13.92 5.56
N GLN A 98 5.15 13.75 5.03
CA GLN A 98 5.98 14.84 4.54
C GLN A 98 6.02 14.91 3.01
N LYS A 99 6.00 13.75 2.35
CA LYS A 99 6.08 13.64 0.90
C LYS A 99 5.35 12.40 0.41
N ILE A 100 4.67 12.55 -0.72
CA ILE A 100 4.10 11.43 -1.47
C ILE A 100 4.69 11.42 -2.88
N ARG A 101 5.04 10.23 -3.37
CA ARG A 101 5.44 9.97 -4.75
C ARG A 101 4.56 8.85 -5.29
N ILE A 102 3.88 9.11 -6.40
CA ILE A 102 3.06 8.12 -7.09
C ILE A 102 3.64 7.91 -8.50
N ILE A 103 3.78 6.66 -8.89
CA ILE A 103 4.08 6.25 -10.26
C ILE A 103 2.90 5.40 -10.71
N SER A 104 2.24 5.81 -11.77
CA SER A 104 1.08 5.13 -12.34
C SER A 104 1.39 4.72 -13.77
N ASN A 105 1.12 3.48 -14.11
CA ASN A 105 1.31 2.91 -15.43
C ASN A 105 -0.03 2.37 -15.95
N CYS A 106 -0.53 2.92 -17.05
CA CYS A 106 -1.83 2.52 -17.60
C CYS A 106 -1.72 1.50 -18.76
N ILE A 107 -0.63 0.75 -18.84
CA ILE A 107 -0.48 -0.30 -19.84
C ILE A 107 -1.34 -1.50 -19.41
N GLY A 108 -2.40 -1.76 -20.18
CA GLY A 108 -3.19 -2.98 -20.05
C GLY A 108 -2.63 -4.11 -20.92
N TYR A 109 -3.29 -5.25 -20.87
CA TYR A 109 -2.84 -6.47 -21.55
C TYR A 109 -3.03 -6.44 -23.06
N ASP A 110 -4.03 -5.69 -23.58
CA ASP A 110 -4.36 -5.62 -25.01
C ASP A 110 -5.34 -4.47 -25.29
N PRO A 111 -5.21 -3.74 -26.39
CA PRO A 111 -4.13 -3.78 -27.39
C PRO A 111 -2.85 -3.07 -26.92
N CYS A 112 -1.72 -3.40 -27.55
CA CYS A 112 -0.47 -2.67 -27.36
C CYS A 112 -0.68 -1.16 -27.60
N PRO A 113 -0.23 -0.28 -26.69
CA PRO A 113 -0.42 1.15 -26.84
C PRO A 113 0.27 1.70 -28.10
N GLU A 114 -0.31 2.74 -28.67
CA GLU A 114 0.36 3.51 -29.75
C GLU A 114 1.61 4.22 -29.19
N PRO A 115 2.67 4.40 -30.00
CA PRO A 115 3.94 5.00 -29.56
C PRO A 115 3.81 6.37 -28.87
N GLU A 116 2.89 7.20 -29.29
CA GLU A 116 2.64 8.53 -28.76
C GLU A 116 1.70 8.52 -27.56
N LYS A 117 1.12 7.37 -27.20
CA LYS A 117 0.22 7.27 -26.06
C LYS A 117 0.99 7.43 -24.77
N GLU A 118 0.52 8.35 -23.93
CA GLU A 118 0.99 8.50 -22.57
C GLU A 118 0.56 7.28 -21.74
N VAL A 119 1.54 6.58 -21.19
CA VAL A 119 1.31 5.32 -20.47
C VAL A 119 1.80 5.34 -19.05
N GLU A 120 2.76 6.20 -18.70
CA GLU A 120 3.29 6.32 -17.36
C GLU A 120 3.23 7.76 -16.88
N GLN A 121 2.80 7.96 -15.65
CA GLN A 121 2.82 9.24 -14.97
C GLN A 121 3.56 9.11 -13.64
N ARG A 122 4.33 10.13 -13.30
CA ARG A 122 5.06 10.26 -12.04
C ARG A 122 4.70 11.58 -11.38
N LEU A 123 4.13 11.51 -10.21
CA LEU A 123 3.71 12.64 -9.40
C LEU A 123 4.48 12.62 -8.08
N THR A 124 5.02 13.77 -7.69
CA THR A 124 5.61 13.96 -6.36
C THR A 124 5.04 15.23 -5.74
N ILE A 125 4.62 15.15 -4.49
CA ILE A 125 4.03 16.26 -3.74
C ILE A 125 4.70 16.29 -2.36
N ASN A 126 5.18 17.48 -1.97
CA ASN A 126 5.71 17.71 -0.64
C ASN A 126 4.71 18.50 0.23
N ALA A 127 4.81 18.37 1.54
CA ALA A 127 4.00 19.09 2.51
C ALA A 127 4.21 20.62 2.47
N ASP A 128 5.29 21.10 1.86
CA ASP A 128 5.53 22.54 1.63
C ASP A 128 4.83 23.09 0.37
N GLY A 129 4.06 22.25 -0.32
CA GLY A 129 3.27 22.59 -1.50
C GLY A 129 4.00 22.47 -2.83
N GLN A 130 5.24 22.01 -2.86
CA GLN A 130 5.93 21.77 -4.12
C GLN A 130 5.41 20.52 -4.79
N VAL A 131 5.12 20.61 -6.10
CA VAL A 131 4.59 19.53 -6.94
C VAL A 131 5.46 19.36 -8.17
N TRP A 132 5.87 18.12 -8.45
CA TRP A 132 6.56 17.71 -9.67
C TRP A 132 5.74 16.64 -10.36
N PHE A 133 5.49 16.85 -11.62
CA PHE A 133 4.80 15.94 -12.50
C PHE A 133 5.63 15.64 -13.75
N SER A 134 5.62 14.40 -14.20
CA SER A 134 6.13 14.00 -15.50
C SER A 134 5.34 12.83 -16.06
N ALA A 135 5.13 12.86 -17.38
CA ALA A 135 4.46 11.81 -18.11
C ALA A 135 5.35 11.29 -19.23
N TYR A 136 5.14 10.02 -19.59
CA TYR A 136 5.96 9.29 -20.53
C TYR A 136 5.09 8.55 -21.54
N ASN A 137 5.48 8.63 -22.80
CA ASN A 137 4.86 7.89 -23.91
C ASN A 137 5.44 6.48 -24.01
N PHE A 138 4.64 5.56 -24.56
CA PHE A 138 4.99 4.16 -24.74
C PHE A 138 6.22 3.96 -25.64
N CYS A 139 6.32 4.74 -26.74
CA CYS A 139 7.36 4.63 -27.78
C CYS A 139 7.44 3.24 -28.40
N ASP A 140 8.53 2.53 -28.16
CA ASP A 140 8.90 1.28 -28.86
C ASP A 140 8.95 0.07 -27.94
N GLY A 141 8.41 0.16 -26.72
CA GLY A 141 8.33 -1.01 -25.85
C GLY A 141 8.20 -0.72 -24.36
N PHE A 142 7.99 -1.79 -23.61
CA PHE A 142 7.68 -1.73 -22.19
C PHE A 142 8.79 -1.11 -21.31
N ASP A 143 10.04 -1.13 -21.78
CA ASP A 143 11.20 -0.65 -21.00
C ASP A 143 11.80 0.65 -21.53
N HIS A 144 11.20 1.27 -22.57
CA HIS A 144 11.79 2.41 -23.27
C HIS A 144 10.81 3.59 -23.42
N HIS A 145 10.18 3.98 -22.30
CA HIS A 145 9.26 5.12 -22.31
C HIS A 145 10.01 6.43 -22.51
N LYS A 146 9.50 7.29 -23.39
CA LYS A 146 10.06 8.61 -23.64
C LYS A 146 9.27 9.69 -22.94
N LYS A 147 9.96 10.58 -22.24
CA LYS A 147 9.34 11.70 -21.55
C LYS A 147 8.54 12.56 -22.54
N ALA A 148 7.23 12.67 -22.31
CA ALA A 148 6.30 13.43 -23.14
C ALA A 148 6.14 14.86 -22.61
N ARG A 149 5.81 14.99 -21.34
CA ARG A 149 5.59 16.29 -20.69
C ARG A 149 6.09 16.29 -19.25
N SER A 150 6.32 17.49 -18.74
CA SER A 150 6.61 17.67 -17.32
C SER A 150 6.16 19.04 -16.86
N GLN A 151 5.71 19.11 -15.63
CA GLN A 151 5.26 20.33 -14.99
C GLN A 151 5.81 20.39 -13.56
N MET A 152 6.15 21.59 -13.14
CA MET A 152 6.45 21.89 -11.76
C MET A 152 5.60 23.07 -11.34
N CYS A 153 4.88 22.93 -10.24
CA CYS A 153 4.04 23.98 -9.69
C CYS A 153 4.13 24.02 -8.17
N LYS A 154 3.52 25.04 -7.60
CA LYS A 154 3.39 25.19 -6.16
C LYS A 154 1.94 25.45 -5.81
N ILE A 155 1.41 24.67 -4.88
CA ILE A 155 0.09 24.85 -4.29
C ILE A 155 0.24 25.42 -2.87
N ASP A 156 -0.86 25.86 -2.29
CA ASP A 156 -0.86 26.32 -0.90
C ASP A 156 -0.42 25.21 0.05
N LYS A 157 0.39 25.55 1.02
CA LYS A 157 0.96 24.61 2.00
C LYS A 157 -0.12 23.87 2.79
N THR A 158 -1.15 24.60 3.24
CA THR A 158 -2.27 24.00 4.01
C THR A 158 -3.01 23.00 3.15
N THR A 159 -3.28 23.35 1.90
CA THR A 159 -3.94 22.47 0.92
C THR A 159 -3.11 21.20 0.67
N ALA A 160 -1.79 21.35 0.46
CA ALA A 160 -0.88 20.22 0.29
C ALA A 160 -0.89 19.30 1.52
N THR A 161 -0.74 19.88 2.71
CA THR A 161 -0.74 19.11 3.97
C THR A 161 -2.05 18.35 4.15
N ASN A 162 -3.20 19.00 3.94
CA ASN A 162 -4.51 18.36 4.07
C ASN A 162 -4.68 17.19 3.10
N MET A 163 -4.29 17.36 1.84
CA MET A 163 -4.33 16.30 0.83
C MET A 163 -3.42 15.12 1.22
N LEU A 164 -2.18 15.40 1.61
CA LEU A 164 -1.24 14.36 2.05
C LEU A 164 -1.78 13.60 3.28
N THR A 165 -2.36 14.33 4.24
CA THR A 165 -2.96 13.74 5.44
C THR A 165 -4.17 12.85 5.10
N SER A 166 -5.02 13.26 4.16
CA SER A 166 -6.15 12.45 3.73
C SER A 166 -5.69 11.15 3.08
N ILE A 167 -4.67 11.20 2.22
CA ILE A 167 -4.08 10.01 1.59
C ILE A 167 -3.42 9.13 2.66
N ALA A 168 -2.57 9.69 3.50
CA ALA A 168 -1.86 8.96 4.56
C ALA A 168 -2.83 8.27 5.53
N ARG A 169 -3.93 8.93 5.88
CA ARG A 169 -4.98 8.38 6.75
C ARG A 169 -5.61 7.11 6.16
N TYR A 170 -5.86 7.08 4.86
CA TYR A 170 -6.36 5.87 4.20
C TYR A 170 -5.38 4.71 4.36
N PHE A 171 -4.10 4.96 4.14
CA PHE A 171 -3.04 3.95 4.22
C PHE A 171 -2.48 3.72 5.64
N SER A 172 -3.04 4.38 6.66
CA SER A 172 -2.74 4.11 8.08
C SER A 172 -3.58 2.97 8.66
N ASP A 173 -4.52 2.47 7.88
CA ASP A 173 -5.34 1.31 8.20
C ASP A 173 -5.19 0.27 7.10
N GLU A 174 -5.84 -0.86 7.26
CA GLU A 174 -5.88 -1.89 6.23
C GLU A 174 -6.56 -1.36 4.97
N TYR A 175 -5.93 -1.53 3.83
CA TYR A 175 -6.53 -1.23 2.53
C TYR A 175 -6.61 -2.50 1.67
N ASP A 176 -7.66 -2.57 0.85
CA ASP A 176 -7.80 -3.66 -0.10
C ASP A 176 -6.82 -3.48 -1.25
N GLU A 177 -5.79 -4.33 -1.30
CA GLU A 177 -4.87 -4.40 -2.42
C GLU A 177 -5.56 -5.11 -3.58
N LEU A 178 -6.27 -4.34 -4.41
CA LEU A 178 -6.95 -4.88 -5.57
C LEU A 178 -5.96 -5.08 -6.72
N PHE A 179 -5.82 -6.31 -7.16
CA PHE A 179 -5.05 -6.67 -8.35
C PHE A 179 -5.97 -7.12 -9.49
N ALA A 180 -5.91 -6.37 -10.59
CA ALA A 180 -6.50 -6.76 -11.86
C ALA A 180 -5.38 -6.89 -12.91
N THR A 181 -5.41 -7.94 -13.70
CA THR A 181 -4.33 -8.31 -14.62
C THR A 181 -4.35 -7.57 -15.95
N ASP A 182 -5.46 -6.92 -16.28
CA ASP A 182 -5.73 -6.26 -17.57
C ASP A 182 -5.85 -4.73 -17.47
N ILE A 183 -5.56 -4.20 -16.33
CA ILE A 183 -5.59 -2.76 -16.03
C ILE A 183 -4.20 -2.38 -15.54
N GLY A 184 -3.74 -1.17 -15.82
CA GLY A 184 -2.46 -0.70 -15.34
C GLY A 184 -2.34 -0.72 -13.81
N ASP A 185 -1.19 -0.36 -13.33
CA ASP A 185 -0.83 -0.39 -11.92
C ASP A 185 -0.37 0.97 -11.40
N TRP A 186 -0.34 1.12 -10.11
CA TRP A 186 0.29 2.24 -9.42
C TRP A 186 1.19 1.74 -8.28
N VAL A 187 2.26 2.49 -8.07
CA VAL A 187 3.14 2.35 -6.90
C VAL A 187 3.24 3.70 -6.21
N MET A 188 3.06 3.74 -4.91
CA MET A 188 3.16 4.95 -4.10
C MET A 188 4.19 4.80 -2.99
N GLU A 189 4.98 5.84 -2.79
CA GLU A 189 5.86 6.01 -1.63
C GLU A 189 5.35 7.19 -0.79
N ILE A 190 5.07 6.95 0.49
CA ILE A 190 4.79 7.99 1.48
C ILE A 190 6.00 8.10 2.40
N THR A 191 6.60 9.28 2.49
CA THR A 191 7.67 9.57 3.44
C THR A 191 7.08 10.35 4.61
N ASN A 192 7.33 9.91 5.84
CA ASN A 192 6.90 10.63 7.03
C ASN A 192 7.94 11.69 7.46
N THR A 193 7.61 12.50 8.47
CA THR A 193 8.49 13.55 9.01
C THR A 193 9.77 13.01 9.67
N GLU A 194 9.81 11.73 10.01
CA GLU A 194 10.99 11.04 10.55
C GLU A 194 11.93 10.53 9.44
N GLY A 195 11.50 10.63 8.17
CA GLY A 195 12.25 10.15 7.01
C GLY A 195 12.01 8.69 6.66
N ASN A 196 11.11 7.99 7.36
CA ASN A 196 10.73 6.63 7.01
C ASN A 196 9.89 6.62 5.73
N VAL A 197 10.15 5.65 4.84
CA VAL A 197 9.46 5.51 3.56
C VAL A 197 8.59 4.26 3.59
N TYR A 198 7.32 4.45 3.27
CA TYR A 198 6.29 3.41 3.21
C TYR A 198 5.86 3.23 1.76
N LYS A 199 5.81 1.97 1.29
CA LYS A 199 5.49 1.66 -0.11
C LYS A 199 4.17 0.91 -0.20
N PHE A 200 3.33 1.38 -1.11
CA PHE A 200 2.03 0.81 -1.42
C PHE A 200 1.91 0.61 -2.92
N ARG A 201 1.06 -0.32 -3.34
CA ARG A 201 0.84 -0.63 -4.75
C ARG A 201 -0.56 -1.17 -4.98
N GLY A 202 -1.01 -1.16 -6.20
CA GLY A 202 -2.29 -1.74 -6.60
C GLY A 202 -2.57 -1.50 -8.07
N SER A 203 -3.71 -2.00 -8.54
CA SER A 203 -4.16 -1.76 -9.91
C SER A 203 -4.91 -0.44 -10.04
N LEU A 204 -4.86 0.18 -11.24
CA LEU A 204 -5.53 1.45 -11.55
C LEU A 204 -7.06 1.30 -11.67
N CYS A 205 -7.70 0.73 -10.65
CA CYS A 205 -9.14 0.56 -10.56
C CYS A 205 -9.67 0.73 -9.14
N ALA A 206 -8.85 1.29 -8.25
CA ALA A 206 -9.20 1.45 -6.85
C ALA A 206 -10.08 2.69 -6.62
N ASP A 207 -11.17 2.51 -5.90
CA ASP A 207 -12.07 3.57 -5.42
C ASP A 207 -11.75 3.86 -3.94
N PHE A 208 -10.61 4.50 -3.68
CA PHE A 208 -10.20 4.85 -2.33
C PHE A 208 -10.87 6.13 -1.87
N ALA A 209 -11.58 6.09 -0.75
CA ALA A 209 -12.28 7.23 -0.20
C ALA A 209 -12.03 7.42 1.31
N VAL A 210 -11.91 8.66 1.73
CA VAL A 210 -11.83 9.07 3.14
C VAL A 210 -12.91 10.10 3.40
N ASP A 211 -13.76 9.86 4.40
CA ASP A 211 -14.89 10.73 4.75
C ASP A 211 -15.83 11.03 3.55
N GLY A 212 -15.98 10.07 2.64
CA GLY A 212 -16.79 10.20 1.42
C GLY A 212 -16.13 10.96 0.28
N ILE A 213 -14.88 11.37 0.41
CA ILE A 213 -14.09 12.05 -0.63
C ILE A 213 -13.22 11.02 -1.33
N ASP A 214 -13.37 10.87 -2.64
CA ASP A 214 -12.50 10.04 -3.48
C ASP A 214 -11.09 10.64 -3.53
N LEU A 215 -10.08 9.83 -3.22
CA LEU A 215 -8.69 10.31 -3.13
C LEU A 215 -8.08 10.64 -4.49
N SER A 216 -8.48 9.96 -5.54
CA SER A 216 -8.01 10.27 -6.90
C SER A 216 -8.58 11.60 -7.38
N ASP A 217 -9.87 11.84 -7.14
CA ASP A 217 -10.51 13.11 -7.45
C ASP A 217 -9.95 14.25 -6.59
N LEU A 218 -9.69 14.01 -5.30
CA LEU A 218 -9.04 14.98 -4.41
C LEU A 218 -7.71 15.47 -4.98
N VAL A 219 -6.87 14.56 -5.47
CA VAL A 219 -5.57 14.91 -6.06
C VAL A 219 -5.77 15.70 -7.37
N ARG A 220 -6.65 15.24 -8.25
CA ARG A 220 -6.95 15.90 -9.53
C ARG A 220 -7.45 17.32 -9.35
N GLU A 221 -8.46 17.50 -8.50
CA GLU A 221 -9.07 18.81 -8.23
C GLU A 221 -8.07 19.76 -7.56
N THR A 222 -7.29 19.26 -6.59
CA THR A 222 -6.27 20.06 -5.89
C THR A 222 -5.20 20.57 -6.84
N LEU A 223 -4.79 19.76 -7.82
CA LEU A 223 -3.74 20.11 -8.77
C LEU A 223 -4.27 20.77 -10.06
N GLY A 224 -5.58 20.76 -10.29
CA GLY A 224 -6.18 21.20 -11.54
C GLY A 224 -5.74 20.37 -12.76
N MET A 225 -5.51 19.07 -12.56
CA MET A 225 -5.00 18.14 -13.55
C MET A 225 -5.97 16.96 -13.71
N ASP A 226 -6.96 17.12 -14.56
CA ASP A 226 -8.05 16.16 -14.73
C ASP A 226 -7.63 14.83 -15.37
N ASP A 227 -6.48 14.76 -15.99
CA ASP A 227 -5.96 13.62 -16.72
C ASP A 227 -4.93 12.79 -15.94
N LEU A 228 -4.81 13.05 -14.62
CA LEU A 228 -3.93 12.25 -13.75
C LEU A 228 -4.45 10.83 -13.55
N TYR A 229 -3.54 9.88 -13.71
CA TYR A 229 -3.69 8.52 -13.17
C TYR A 229 -3.20 8.54 -11.73
N VAL A 230 -4.10 8.31 -10.77
CA VAL A 230 -3.72 8.27 -9.35
C VAL A 230 -3.87 6.85 -8.84
N PHE A 231 -5.02 6.49 -8.30
CA PHE A 231 -5.34 5.13 -7.86
C PHE A 231 -6.35 4.47 -8.81
N ASP A 232 -7.08 5.29 -9.58
CA ASP A 232 -7.98 4.86 -10.64
C ASP A 232 -7.41 5.27 -12.00
N GLY A 233 -7.47 4.40 -12.98
CA GLY A 233 -7.32 4.79 -14.37
C GLY A 233 -8.63 5.44 -14.82
N LYS A 234 -8.65 6.71 -15.14
CA LYS A 234 -9.86 7.45 -15.56
C LYS A 234 -10.73 6.75 -16.62
N ILE A 235 -10.16 5.75 -17.30
CA ILE A 235 -10.79 4.90 -18.31
C ILE A 235 -11.56 3.72 -17.70
N GLY A 236 -11.33 3.38 -16.42
CA GLY A 236 -11.74 2.10 -15.84
C GLY A 236 -13.01 2.08 -15.01
N ARG A 237 -13.58 3.22 -14.59
CA ARG A 237 -14.77 3.22 -13.71
C ARG A 237 -15.97 2.45 -14.27
N ALA A 238 -16.13 2.39 -15.59
CA ALA A 238 -17.21 1.62 -16.23
C ALA A 238 -16.88 0.13 -16.40
N SER A 239 -15.61 -0.25 -16.56
CA SER A 239 -15.20 -1.63 -16.83
C SER A 239 -14.94 -2.46 -15.56
N CYS A 240 -14.45 -1.85 -14.48
CA CYS A 240 -14.23 -2.55 -13.22
C CYS A 240 -15.56 -2.94 -12.53
N ARG A 241 -16.58 -2.07 -12.54
CA ARG A 241 -17.91 -2.37 -11.97
C ARG A 241 -18.70 -3.45 -12.71
N ALA A 242 -18.34 -3.75 -13.95
CA ALA A 242 -19.03 -4.76 -14.77
C ALA A 242 -18.46 -6.19 -14.62
N ARG A 243 -17.38 -6.40 -13.87
CA ARG A 243 -16.65 -7.67 -13.76
C ARG A 243 -16.58 -8.27 -12.36
N VAL A 244 -17.28 -7.68 -11.38
CA VAL A 244 -17.40 -8.24 -10.02
C VAL A 244 -18.71 -8.99 -9.88
#